data_fb53e5a9b594d5aff7285aa4324c5f63
#
_entry.id   fb53e5a9b594d5aff7285aa4324c5f63
#
_cell.length_a   1.000
_cell.length_b   1.000
_cell.length_c   1.000
_cell.angle_alpha   90.00
_cell.angle_beta   90.00
_cell.angle_gamma   90.00
#
_symmetry.space_group_name_H-M   'P 1'
#
loop_
_entity.id
_entity.type
_entity.pdbx_description
1 polymer ?
#
loop_
_entity_poly.entity_id
_entity_poly.type
_entity_poly.pdbx_seq_one_letter_code
_entity_poly.pdbx_strand_id
1 'polypeptide(L)'
;RAMTAGEPWLNWHDRLHRQLLLRPQLLPDGSTLLLAISGGQDSMALLGLLRDLRRQHHWTLQLWHGDHGWHPESRRTAGELAAWCRTQQLPLLISTGSSDTTGSEARARQWRYDQLHQACQQLNQHSTGQPCRTVVAGHTASDRAETLLLQLARGTDLAGLGSLRWERSLNTDAADEIRLVRPLLRFSRDDTAAICTDLQLPIWPDPSNSDLRFGRNRIRQDVLPVLEILHPGCSRRMAELSERVSQVQDTQSALVNLSLEQLKRQDGALRRPPMQQLPCAARRLLLHGWLHAQGLASLTATQLEELSTAIGPHQPPGERHLTGRKRLHWSRDWVQLEDRS
;
A
#
# COMPACT_ATOMS: atom_id res chain seq x y z
N ARG A 1 -23.01 -26.92 2.57
CA ARG A 1 -23.22 -27.29 4.00
C ARG A 1 -23.72 -26.06 4.74
N ALA A 2 -24.90 -26.22 5.40
CA ALA A 2 -25.59 -25.17 6.10
C ALA A 2 -24.67 -24.46 7.14
N MET A 3 -24.75 -23.13 7.16
CA MET A 3 -24.20 -22.30 8.25
C MET A 3 -24.85 -22.74 9.56
N THR A 4 -24.05 -22.96 10.59
CA THR A 4 -24.58 -23.10 11.95
C THR A 4 -25.27 -21.78 12.30
N ALA A 5 -26.52 -21.84 12.74
CA ALA A 5 -27.33 -20.73 13.18
C ALA A 5 -26.56 -19.90 14.23
N GLY A 6 -26.19 -18.65 13.92
CA GLY A 6 -25.53 -17.79 14.90
C GLY A 6 -25.12 -16.41 14.43
N GLU A 7 -24.76 -16.22 13.16
CA GLU A 7 -24.30 -14.90 12.71
C GLU A 7 -25.08 -14.46 11.46
N PRO A 8 -25.80 -13.33 11.50
CA PRO A 8 -26.57 -12.88 10.36
C PRO A 8 -25.64 -12.43 9.23
N TRP A 9 -25.85 -12.97 8.02
CA TRP A 9 -25.23 -12.47 6.80
C TRP A 9 -25.82 -11.09 6.47
N LEU A 10 -25.02 -10.03 6.65
CA LEU A 10 -25.43 -8.66 6.41
C LEU A 10 -24.99 -8.17 5.02
N ASN A 11 -25.59 -7.07 4.56
CA ASN A 11 -25.19 -6.41 3.31
C ASN A 11 -23.69 -6.04 3.27
N TRP A 12 -23.05 -5.85 4.42
CA TRP A 12 -21.63 -5.59 4.53
C TRP A 12 -20.76 -6.76 4.08
N HIS A 13 -21.16 -7.98 4.46
CA HIS A 13 -20.50 -9.22 4.02
C HIS A 13 -20.63 -9.40 2.51
N ASP A 14 -21.82 -9.20 1.96
CA ASP A 14 -22.07 -9.22 0.51
C ASP A 14 -21.20 -8.22 -0.23
N ARG A 15 -21.13 -7.00 0.26
CA ARG A 15 -20.35 -5.92 -0.35
C ARG A 15 -18.87 -6.27 -0.40
N LEU A 16 -18.29 -6.73 0.72
CA LEU A 16 -16.90 -7.15 0.77
C LEU A 16 -16.67 -8.40 -0.09
N HIS A 17 -17.53 -9.40 0.02
CA HIS A 17 -17.42 -10.64 -0.74
C HIS A 17 -17.42 -10.39 -2.25
N ARG A 18 -18.38 -9.61 -2.78
CA ARG A 18 -18.42 -9.23 -4.21
C ARG A 18 -17.15 -8.49 -4.64
N GLN A 19 -16.63 -7.61 -3.79
CA GLN A 19 -15.39 -6.90 -4.07
C GLN A 19 -14.19 -7.87 -4.17
N LEU A 20 -14.13 -8.89 -3.31
CA LEU A 20 -13.07 -9.91 -3.33
C LEU A 20 -13.21 -10.83 -4.55
N LEU A 21 -14.42 -11.18 -4.96
CA LEU A 21 -14.64 -11.94 -6.19
C LEU A 21 -14.15 -11.21 -7.44
N LEU A 22 -14.22 -9.87 -7.46
CA LEU A 22 -13.65 -9.05 -8.54
C LEU A 22 -12.14 -8.89 -8.46
N ARG A 23 -11.52 -9.23 -7.32
CA ARG A 23 -10.07 -9.15 -7.06
C ARG A 23 -9.60 -10.39 -6.27
N PRO A 24 -9.71 -11.59 -6.84
CA PRO A 24 -9.42 -12.83 -6.11
C PRO A 24 -7.96 -12.92 -5.64
N GLN A 25 -7.05 -12.24 -6.33
CA GLN A 25 -5.64 -12.17 -5.93
C GLN A 25 -5.41 -11.37 -4.62
N LEU A 26 -6.35 -10.51 -4.20
CA LEU A 26 -6.17 -9.68 -3.01
C LEU A 26 -6.12 -10.53 -1.74
N LEU A 27 -7.10 -11.41 -1.56
CA LEU A 27 -7.18 -12.39 -0.47
C LEU A 27 -7.48 -13.77 -1.07
N PRO A 28 -6.47 -14.52 -1.54
CA PRO A 28 -6.71 -15.81 -2.19
C PRO A 28 -7.36 -16.82 -1.24
N ASP A 29 -8.23 -17.67 -1.77
CA ASP A 29 -8.87 -18.74 -1.01
C ASP A 29 -7.81 -19.69 -0.42
N GLY A 30 -8.07 -20.21 0.78
CA GLY A 30 -7.20 -21.16 1.49
C GLY A 30 -5.96 -20.51 2.11
N SER A 31 -5.78 -19.19 2.02
CA SER A 31 -4.57 -18.53 2.53
C SER A 31 -4.58 -18.36 4.05
N THR A 32 -3.38 -18.28 4.62
CA THR A 32 -3.15 -17.78 5.98
C THR A 32 -3.02 -16.26 5.92
N LEU A 33 -3.87 -15.53 6.65
CA LEU A 33 -3.95 -14.08 6.68
C LEU A 33 -3.50 -13.55 8.04
N LEU A 34 -2.55 -12.62 8.08
CA LEU A 34 -2.15 -11.90 9.29
C LEU A 34 -2.88 -10.55 9.33
N LEU A 35 -3.88 -10.40 10.20
CA LEU A 35 -4.66 -9.18 10.35
C LEU A 35 -3.96 -8.23 11.33
N ALA A 36 -3.55 -7.06 10.84
CA ALA A 36 -3.03 -5.98 11.69
C ALA A 36 -4.21 -5.23 12.35
N ILE A 37 -4.43 -5.47 13.64
CA ILE A 37 -5.52 -4.88 14.40
C ILE A 37 -5.01 -3.89 15.44
N SER A 38 -5.55 -2.67 15.42
CA SER A 38 -5.24 -1.65 16.42
C SER A 38 -6.22 -1.63 17.60
N GLY A 39 -7.33 -2.34 17.49
CA GLY A 39 -8.47 -2.21 18.39
C GLY A 39 -9.41 -1.07 18.02
N GLY A 40 -9.02 -0.19 17.10
CA GLY A 40 -9.85 0.89 16.58
C GLY A 40 -10.92 0.40 15.60
N GLN A 41 -11.94 1.22 15.40
CA GLN A 41 -13.14 0.97 14.60
C GLN A 41 -12.86 0.26 13.26
N ASP A 42 -11.97 0.81 12.42
CA ASP A 42 -11.73 0.28 11.07
C ASP A 42 -11.10 -1.11 11.09
N SER A 43 -10.19 -1.35 12.03
CA SER A 43 -9.53 -2.65 12.20
C SER A 43 -10.48 -3.70 12.79
N MET A 44 -11.40 -3.30 13.67
CA MET A 44 -12.39 -4.21 14.25
C MET A 44 -13.47 -4.55 13.22
N ALA A 45 -13.93 -3.58 12.41
CA ALA A 45 -14.84 -3.84 11.30
C ALA A 45 -14.23 -4.84 10.29
N LEU A 46 -12.96 -4.66 9.93
CA LEU A 46 -12.23 -5.61 9.09
C LEU A 46 -12.20 -7.01 9.70
N LEU A 47 -11.83 -7.10 10.97
CA LEU A 47 -11.77 -8.38 11.68
C LEU A 47 -13.13 -9.09 11.70
N GLY A 48 -14.22 -8.37 12.03
CA GLY A 48 -15.58 -8.94 12.04
C GLY A 48 -15.95 -9.54 10.70
N LEU A 49 -15.80 -8.76 9.62
CA LEU A 49 -16.14 -9.23 8.28
C LEU A 49 -15.30 -10.43 7.82
N LEU A 50 -13.99 -10.41 8.05
CA LEU A 50 -13.12 -11.52 7.63
C LEU A 50 -13.32 -12.76 8.50
N ARG A 51 -13.59 -12.59 9.81
CA ARG A 51 -13.93 -13.69 10.72
C ARG A 51 -15.16 -14.45 10.19
N ASP A 52 -16.21 -13.72 9.78
CA ASP A 52 -17.46 -14.30 9.34
C ASP A 52 -17.33 -14.94 7.95
N LEU A 53 -16.54 -14.33 7.05
CA LEU A 53 -16.25 -14.84 5.70
C LEU A 53 -15.23 -15.99 5.67
N ARG A 54 -14.47 -16.22 6.74
CA ARG A 54 -13.33 -17.15 6.74
C ARG A 54 -13.66 -18.58 6.30
N ARG A 55 -14.85 -19.06 6.65
CA ARG A 55 -15.27 -20.43 6.30
C ARG A 55 -15.54 -20.57 4.80
N GLN A 56 -16.12 -19.53 4.20
CA GLN A 56 -16.46 -19.52 2.78
C GLN A 56 -15.20 -19.49 1.90
N HIS A 57 -14.18 -18.77 2.34
CA HIS A 57 -12.90 -18.60 1.64
C HIS A 57 -11.80 -19.53 2.15
N HIS A 58 -12.09 -20.39 3.13
CA HIS A 58 -11.13 -21.32 3.75
C HIS A 58 -9.90 -20.62 4.33
N TRP A 59 -10.01 -19.37 4.83
CA TRP A 59 -8.89 -18.64 5.42
C TRP A 59 -8.56 -19.11 6.82
N THR A 60 -7.26 -19.15 7.12
CA THR A 60 -6.72 -19.22 8.47
C THR A 60 -6.38 -17.80 8.92
N LEU A 61 -7.03 -17.33 10.00
CA LEU A 61 -6.81 -15.98 10.52
C LEU A 61 -5.83 -16.00 11.67
N GLN A 62 -4.80 -15.16 11.59
CA GLN A 62 -3.85 -14.82 12.65
C GLN A 62 -3.96 -13.32 12.89
N LEU A 63 -3.89 -12.88 14.13
CA LEU A 63 -4.00 -11.48 14.48
C LEU A 63 -2.65 -10.96 14.98
N TRP A 64 -2.37 -9.70 14.66
CA TRP A 64 -1.22 -8.98 15.19
C TRP A 64 -1.64 -7.60 15.69
N HIS A 65 -1.15 -7.23 16.86
CA HIS A 65 -1.32 -5.90 17.45
C HIS A 65 0.05 -5.30 17.77
N GLY A 66 0.27 -4.05 17.33
CA GLY A 66 1.46 -3.26 17.65
C GLY A 66 1.16 -2.20 18.70
N ASP A 67 1.69 -2.37 19.88
CA ASP A 67 1.71 -1.35 20.94
C ASP A 67 2.92 -0.44 20.72
N HIS A 68 2.69 0.79 20.27
CA HIS A 68 3.75 1.77 20.03
C HIS A 68 4.36 2.38 21.29
N GLY A 69 3.77 2.13 22.46
CA GLY A 69 4.23 2.69 23.72
C GLY A 69 4.10 4.22 23.85
N TRP A 70 3.31 4.88 22.99
CA TRP A 70 3.17 6.33 22.98
C TRP A 70 2.32 6.88 24.14
N HIS A 71 1.47 6.04 24.70
CA HIS A 71 0.53 6.43 25.74
C HIS A 71 0.48 5.39 26.85
N PRO A 72 0.38 5.80 28.13
CA PRO A 72 0.25 4.84 29.24
C PRO A 72 -0.93 3.86 29.09
N GLU A 73 -2.02 4.30 28.46
CA GLU A 73 -3.22 3.51 28.22
C GLU A 73 -3.03 2.43 27.12
N SER A 74 -2.01 2.54 26.27
CA SER A 74 -1.81 1.60 25.14
C SER A 74 -1.63 0.17 25.62
N ARG A 75 -0.90 -0.03 26.71
CA ARG A 75 -0.69 -1.34 27.34
C ARG A 75 -1.99 -1.93 27.87
N ARG A 76 -2.87 -1.09 28.46
CA ARG A 76 -4.20 -1.54 28.93
C ARG A 76 -5.05 -1.97 27.73
N THR A 77 -5.11 -1.17 26.69
CA THR A 77 -5.83 -1.48 25.44
C THR A 77 -5.35 -2.80 24.84
N ALA A 78 -4.03 -3.02 24.75
CA ALA A 78 -3.46 -4.26 24.27
C ALA A 78 -3.90 -5.47 25.13
N GLY A 79 -3.94 -5.32 26.46
CA GLY A 79 -4.42 -6.35 27.39
C GLY A 79 -5.90 -6.69 27.22
N GLU A 80 -6.76 -5.68 27.11
CA GLU A 80 -8.19 -5.85 26.91
C GLU A 80 -8.52 -6.47 25.55
N LEU A 81 -7.84 -6.04 24.49
CA LEU A 81 -7.93 -6.61 23.15
C LEU A 81 -7.52 -8.10 23.17
N ALA A 82 -6.41 -8.42 23.86
CA ALA A 82 -5.94 -9.82 23.99
C ALA A 82 -6.94 -10.68 24.77
N ALA A 83 -7.56 -10.13 25.82
CA ALA A 83 -8.60 -10.84 26.57
C ALA A 83 -9.82 -11.13 25.68
N TRP A 84 -10.27 -10.17 24.92
CA TRP A 84 -11.39 -10.36 23.99
C TRP A 84 -11.04 -11.36 22.88
N CYS A 85 -9.86 -11.27 22.27
CA CYS A 85 -9.43 -12.24 21.25
C CYS A 85 -9.42 -13.68 21.77
N ARG A 86 -9.02 -13.89 23.04
CA ARG A 86 -9.11 -15.21 23.67
C ARG A 86 -10.55 -15.73 23.78
N THR A 87 -11.51 -14.88 24.15
CA THR A 87 -12.93 -15.28 24.19
C THR A 87 -13.47 -15.64 22.80
N GLN A 88 -12.95 -15.03 21.75
CA GLN A 88 -13.30 -15.31 20.36
C GLN A 88 -12.49 -16.47 19.73
N GLN A 89 -11.59 -17.09 20.49
CA GLN A 89 -10.70 -18.15 19.98
C GLN A 89 -9.86 -17.69 18.77
N LEU A 90 -9.42 -16.43 18.78
CA LEU A 90 -8.60 -15.84 17.75
C LEU A 90 -7.16 -15.69 18.27
N PRO A 91 -6.17 -16.29 17.60
CA PRO A 91 -4.77 -16.18 18.00
C PRO A 91 -4.25 -14.76 17.75
N LEU A 92 -3.64 -14.14 18.77
CA LEU A 92 -3.13 -12.78 18.71
C LEU A 92 -1.65 -12.74 19.09
N LEU A 93 -0.83 -12.19 18.22
CA LEU A 93 0.55 -11.79 18.49
C LEU A 93 0.59 -10.30 18.88
N ILE A 94 1.37 -9.96 19.90
CA ILE A 94 1.56 -8.58 20.34
C ILE A 94 3.04 -8.24 20.26
N SER A 95 3.35 -7.13 19.58
CA SER A 95 4.68 -6.53 19.58
C SER A 95 4.64 -5.19 20.29
N THR A 96 5.62 -4.93 21.18
CA THR A 96 5.72 -3.67 21.92
C THR A 96 6.93 -2.88 21.44
N GLY A 97 6.71 -1.64 21.02
CA GLY A 97 7.73 -0.69 20.64
C GLY A 97 8.27 0.10 21.83
N SER A 98 9.40 0.76 21.64
CA SER A 98 9.98 1.72 22.58
C SER A 98 9.96 3.13 22.00
N SER A 99 10.16 4.14 22.84
CA SER A 99 10.30 5.53 22.39
C SER A 99 11.40 5.72 21.34
N ASP A 100 12.45 4.92 21.40
CA ASP A 100 13.58 4.99 20.45
C ASP A 100 13.19 4.45 19.07
N THR A 101 12.32 3.43 19.03
CA THR A 101 11.88 2.80 17.78
C THR A 101 10.66 3.45 17.17
N THR A 102 9.82 4.11 17.96
CA THR A 102 8.51 4.67 17.54
C THR A 102 8.38 6.18 17.72
N GLY A 103 9.45 6.90 18.03
CA GLY A 103 9.45 8.33 18.41
C GLY A 103 8.95 9.33 17.35
N SER A 104 8.62 8.88 16.13
CA SER A 104 7.95 9.68 15.10
C SER A 104 6.98 8.81 14.30
N GLU A 105 6.02 9.45 13.61
CA GLU A 105 5.05 8.74 12.75
C GLU A 105 5.75 7.86 11.69
N ALA A 106 6.82 8.36 11.08
CA ALA A 106 7.60 7.61 10.09
C ALA A 106 8.32 6.40 10.71
N ARG A 107 8.95 6.58 11.88
CA ARG A 107 9.62 5.48 12.60
C ARG A 107 8.61 4.44 13.08
N ALA A 108 7.49 4.86 13.65
CA ALA A 108 6.43 3.95 14.08
C ALA A 108 5.84 3.15 12.91
N ARG A 109 5.71 3.79 11.75
CA ARG A 109 5.28 3.12 10.51
C ARG A 109 6.30 2.08 10.04
N GLN A 110 7.59 2.40 10.03
CA GLN A 110 8.65 1.46 9.64
C GLN A 110 8.72 0.31 10.63
N TRP A 111 8.79 0.59 11.94
CA TRP A 111 8.75 -0.42 12.99
C TRP A 111 7.57 -1.37 12.81
N ARG A 112 6.36 -0.85 12.55
CA ARG A 112 5.18 -1.67 12.31
C ARG A 112 5.36 -2.64 11.15
N TYR A 113 5.94 -2.17 10.04
CA TYR A 113 6.18 -3.03 8.88
C TYR A 113 7.22 -4.11 9.16
N ASP A 114 8.28 -3.76 9.88
CA ASP A 114 9.32 -4.71 10.27
C ASP A 114 8.75 -5.79 11.22
N GLN A 115 7.89 -5.39 12.17
CA GLN A 115 7.23 -6.33 13.09
C GLN A 115 6.22 -7.23 12.38
N LEU A 116 5.46 -6.72 11.43
CA LEU A 116 4.54 -7.52 10.62
C LEU A 116 5.28 -8.53 9.74
N HIS A 117 6.40 -8.13 9.17
CA HIS A 117 7.29 -9.03 8.42
C HIS A 117 7.83 -10.15 9.30
N GLN A 118 8.37 -9.82 10.48
CA GLN A 118 8.86 -10.80 11.47
C GLN A 118 7.75 -11.75 11.95
N ALA A 119 6.54 -11.24 12.19
CA ALA A 119 5.40 -12.07 12.59
C ALA A 119 5.03 -13.09 11.50
N CYS A 120 5.02 -12.70 10.22
CA CYS A 120 4.82 -13.63 9.11
C CYS A 120 5.92 -14.72 9.09
N GLN A 121 7.18 -14.33 9.24
CA GLN A 121 8.28 -15.28 9.27
C GLN A 121 8.16 -16.28 10.44
N GLN A 122 7.82 -15.80 11.64
CA GLN A 122 7.60 -16.66 12.80
C GLN A 122 6.46 -17.67 12.58
N LEU A 123 5.34 -17.22 12.01
CA LEU A 123 4.22 -18.10 11.67
C LEU A 123 4.65 -19.17 10.65
N ASN A 124 5.46 -18.81 9.67
CA ASN A 124 5.93 -19.73 8.63
C ASN A 124 6.91 -20.80 9.17
N GLN A 125 7.72 -20.44 10.16
CA GLN A 125 8.65 -21.40 10.80
C GLN A 125 7.93 -22.50 11.59
N HIS A 126 6.74 -22.22 12.12
CA HIS A 126 5.98 -23.14 12.98
C HIS A 126 4.78 -23.77 12.28
N SER A 127 4.50 -23.40 11.04
CA SER A 127 3.32 -23.85 10.29
C SER A 127 3.66 -25.01 9.36
N THR A 128 2.85 -26.07 9.40
CA THR A 128 2.84 -27.14 8.38
C THR A 128 1.83 -26.85 7.27
N GLY A 129 1.09 -25.74 7.35
CA GLY A 129 0.06 -25.30 6.39
C GLY A 129 0.57 -24.32 5.33
N GLN A 130 -0.36 -23.63 4.70
CA GLN A 130 -0.05 -22.56 3.74
C GLN A 130 0.74 -21.42 4.40
N PRO A 131 1.84 -20.95 3.80
CA PRO A 131 2.65 -19.89 4.39
C PRO A 131 1.85 -18.57 4.48
N CYS A 132 2.08 -17.85 5.57
CA CYS A 132 1.53 -16.51 5.76
C CYS A 132 2.32 -15.50 4.93
N ARG A 133 1.76 -15.11 3.78
CA ARG A 133 2.35 -14.11 2.85
C ARG A 133 1.47 -12.88 2.69
N THR A 134 0.36 -12.81 3.42
CA THR A 134 -0.61 -11.74 3.29
C THR A 134 -0.90 -11.10 4.63
N VAL A 135 -0.50 -9.85 4.78
CA VAL A 135 -0.86 -8.97 5.89
C VAL A 135 -2.07 -8.14 5.48
N VAL A 136 -3.08 -8.06 6.33
CA VAL A 136 -4.33 -7.35 6.04
C VAL A 136 -4.48 -6.17 6.99
N ALA A 137 -4.75 -4.97 6.45
CA ALA A 137 -4.93 -3.75 7.24
C ALA A 137 -6.24 -3.05 6.93
N GLY A 138 -6.85 -2.47 7.98
CA GLY A 138 -8.16 -1.82 7.94
C GLY A 138 -8.14 -0.38 7.41
N HIS A 139 -7.37 -0.09 6.34
CA HIS A 139 -7.42 1.22 5.70
C HIS A 139 -8.70 1.36 4.85
N THR A 140 -9.33 2.54 4.93
CA THR A 140 -10.62 2.86 4.34
C THR A 140 -10.53 3.87 3.19
N ALA A 141 -11.66 4.17 2.55
CA ALA A 141 -11.78 5.26 1.58
C ALA A 141 -11.44 6.62 2.21
N SER A 142 -11.82 6.83 3.48
CA SER A 142 -11.49 8.06 4.23
C SER A 142 -9.98 8.23 4.38
N ASP A 143 -9.24 7.15 4.68
CA ASP A 143 -7.77 7.17 4.73
C ASP A 143 -7.14 7.52 3.38
N ARG A 144 -7.77 7.06 2.28
CA ARG A 144 -7.33 7.39 0.93
C ARG A 144 -7.52 8.87 0.61
N ALA A 145 -8.66 9.45 1.00
CA ALA A 145 -8.93 10.89 0.86
C ALA A 145 -7.95 11.74 1.69
N GLU A 146 -7.70 11.37 2.95
CA GLU A 146 -6.71 12.02 3.81
C GLU A 146 -5.31 11.99 3.18
N THR A 147 -4.91 10.83 2.67
CA THR A 147 -3.61 10.65 2.02
C THR A 147 -3.49 11.49 0.76
N LEU A 148 -4.54 11.53 -0.08
CA LEU A 148 -4.58 12.35 -1.29
C LEU A 148 -4.38 13.84 -0.96
N LEU A 149 -5.11 14.37 0.02
CA LEU A 149 -4.98 15.76 0.44
C LEU A 149 -3.59 16.09 0.99
N LEU A 150 -3.01 15.20 1.81
CA LEU A 150 -1.65 15.37 2.31
C LEU A 150 -0.62 15.39 1.18
N GLN A 151 -0.76 14.54 0.18
CA GLN A 151 0.13 14.48 -0.96
C GLN A 151 -0.03 15.71 -1.84
N LEU A 152 -1.25 16.16 -2.11
CA LEU A 152 -1.50 17.41 -2.84
C LEU A 152 -0.85 18.62 -2.14
N ALA A 153 -1.01 18.71 -0.81
CA ALA A 153 -0.44 19.82 -0.03
C ALA A 153 1.11 19.82 -0.02
N ARG A 154 1.74 18.66 -0.19
CA ARG A 154 3.22 18.53 -0.25
C ARG A 154 3.80 18.77 -1.65
N GLY A 155 2.95 18.86 -2.66
CA GLY A 155 3.40 18.93 -4.06
C GLY A 155 3.99 17.59 -4.49
N THR A 156 3.15 16.68 -4.95
CA THR A 156 3.55 15.34 -5.37
C THR A 156 3.29 15.15 -6.87
N ASP A 157 3.90 14.11 -7.44
CA ASP A 157 3.56 13.61 -8.76
C ASP A 157 2.32 12.67 -8.73
N LEU A 158 1.97 12.11 -9.89
CA LEU A 158 0.86 11.17 -9.98
C LEU A 158 1.05 9.94 -9.09
N ALA A 159 2.31 9.50 -8.84
CA ALA A 159 2.60 8.34 -8.00
C ALA A 159 2.19 8.59 -6.54
N GLY A 160 2.42 9.78 -6.02
CA GLY A 160 1.98 10.16 -4.69
C GLY A 160 0.46 10.26 -4.58
N LEU A 161 -0.24 10.76 -5.61
CA LEU A 161 -1.70 10.87 -5.61
C LEU A 161 -2.40 9.51 -5.58
N GLY A 162 -1.82 8.48 -6.24
CA GLY A 162 -2.31 7.10 -6.23
C GLY A 162 -1.72 6.22 -5.10
N SER A 163 -1.10 6.81 -4.07
CA SER A 163 -0.19 6.10 -3.16
C SER A 163 -0.84 5.10 -2.20
N LEU A 164 -2.09 5.26 -1.80
CA LEU A 164 -2.77 4.28 -0.95
C LEU A 164 -3.44 3.19 -1.80
N ARG A 165 -2.61 2.26 -2.28
CA ARG A 165 -3.00 1.16 -3.17
C ARG A 165 -3.66 0.02 -2.41
N TRP A 166 -4.40 -0.83 -3.14
CA TRP A 166 -5.00 -2.06 -2.62
C TRP A 166 -3.98 -2.99 -1.97
N GLU A 167 -2.80 -3.06 -2.58
CA GLU A 167 -1.68 -3.87 -2.10
C GLU A 167 -0.35 -3.16 -2.29
N ARG A 168 0.62 -3.59 -1.51
CA ARG A 168 2.03 -3.24 -1.66
C ARG A 168 2.90 -4.33 -1.07
N SER A 169 4.11 -4.52 -1.58
CA SER A 169 5.11 -5.36 -0.92
C SER A 169 5.59 -4.72 0.38
N LEU A 170 5.83 -5.54 1.41
CA LEU A 170 6.47 -5.14 2.67
C LEU A 170 7.99 -5.34 2.64
N ASN A 171 8.47 -6.22 1.76
CA ASN A 171 9.89 -6.52 1.59
C ASN A 171 10.28 -6.45 0.11
N THR A 172 11.57 -6.41 -0.16
CA THR A 172 12.14 -6.37 -1.53
C THR A 172 12.55 -7.74 -2.05
N ASP A 173 12.46 -8.79 -1.21
CA ASP A 173 12.81 -10.14 -1.61
C ASP A 173 11.65 -10.79 -2.39
N ALA A 174 11.86 -10.97 -3.69
CA ALA A 174 10.85 -11.57 -4.56
C ALA A 174 10.58 -13.05 -4.27
N ALA A 175 11.53 -13.76 -3.64
CA ALA A 175 11.39 -15.18 -3.31
C ALA A 175 10.48 -15.41 -2.11
N ASP A 176 10.45 -14.46 -1.17
CA ASP A 176 9.62 -14.50 0.05
C ASP A 176 8.79 -13.22 0.19
N GLU A 177 8.09 -12.84 -0.87
CA GLU A 177 7.29 -11.62 -0.90
C GLU A 177 6.13 -11.70 0.09
N ILE A 178 6.12 -10.76 1.04
CA ILE A 178 4.99 -10.52 1.95
C ILE A 178 4.25 -9.28 1.49
N ARG A 179 2.96 -9.42 1.22
CA ARG A 179 2.10 -8.33 0.73
C ARG A 179 1.24 -7.75 1.85
N LEU A 180 1.17 -6.42 1.91
CA LEU A 180 0.20 -5.69 2.73
C LEU A 180 -1.01 -5.34 1.87
N VAL A 181 -2.18 -5.86 2.21
CA VAL A 181 -3.43 -5.64 1.48
C VAL A 181 -4.46 -4.86 2.29
N ARG A 182 -5.36 -4.15 1.63
CA ARG A 182 -6.33 -3.22 2.24
C ARG A 182 -7.72 -3.42 1.65
N PRO A 183 -8.46 -4.43 2.12
CA PRO A 183 -9.76 -4.77 1.50
C PRO A 183 -10.88 -3.77 1.78
N LEU A 184 -10.72 -2.81 2.73
CA LEU A 184 -11.73 -1.82 3.05
C LEU A 184 -11.59 -0.48 2.31
N LEU A 185 -10.74 -0.37 1.27
CA LEU A 185 -10.50 0.90 0.57
C LEU A 185 -11.69 1.48 -0.18
N ARG A 186 -12.82 0.78 -0.24
CA ARG A 186 -14.12 1.28 -0.75
C ARG A 186 -15.15 1.49 0.36
N PHE A 187 -14.79 1.26 1.61
CA PHE A 187 -15.62 1.51 2.78
C PHE A 187 -15.23 2.83 3.39
N SER A 188 -16.21 3.65 3.79
CA SER A 188 -15.99 4.88 4.55
C SER A 188 -15.83 4.56 6.04
N ARG A 189 -15.45 5.58 6.83
CA ARG A 189 -15.46 5.44 8.30
C ARG A 189 -16.87 5.28 8.86
N ASP A 190 -17.87 5.86 8.21
CA ASP A 190 -19.27 5.68 8.61
C ASP A 190 -19.72 4.26 8.34
N ASP A 191 -19.29 3.66 7.21
CA ASP A 191 -19.52 2.24 6.94
C ASP A 191 -18.89 1.35 8.03
N THR A 192 -17.63 1.61 8.42
CA THR A 192 -16.97 0.80 9.45
C THR A 192 -17.57 1.00 10.84
N ALA A 193 -18.09 2.19 11.17
CA ALA A 193 -18.86 2.44 12.39
C ALA A 193 -20.15 1.62 12.41
N ALA A 194 -20.90 1.64 11.29
CA ALA A 194 -22.13 0.85 11.15
C ALA A 194 -21.84 -0.66 11.25
N ILE A 195 -20.79 -1.16 10.59
CA ILE A 195 -20.35 -2.55 10.70
C ILE A 195 -20.07 -2.95 12.16
N CYS A 196 -19.30 -2.12 12.90
CA CYS A 196 -19.03 -2.42 14.30
C CYS A 196 -20.30 -2.45 15.15
N THR A 197 -21.27 -1.57 14.89
CA THR A 197 -22.55 -1.54 15.57
C THR A 197 -23.37 -2.78 15.24
N ASP A 198 -23.54 -3.09 13.96
CA ASP A 198 -24.35 -4.22 13.48
C ASP A 198 -23.79 -5.58 13.92
N LEU A 199 -22.48 -5.72 13.96
CA LEU A 199 -21.77 -6.93 14.43
C LEU A 199 -21.44 -6.90 15.93
N GLN A 200 -21.88 -5.89 16.65
CA GLN A 200 -21.63 -5.71 18.10
C GLN A 200 -20.15 -5.88 18.50
N LEU A 201 -19.25 -5.30 17.69
CA LEU A 201 -17.81 -5.41 17.93
C LEU A 201 -17.34 -4.37 18.94
N PRO A 202 -16.48 -4.73 19.90
CA PRO A 202 -15.89 -3.76 20.79
C PRO A 202 -14.90 -2.86 20.05
N ILE A 203 -14.82 -1.59 20.48
CA ILE A 203 -13.88 -0.60 19.95
C ILE A 203 -13.09 0.00 21.11
N TRP A 204 -11.78 0.00 20.99
CA TRP A 204 -10.88 0.68 21.93
C TRP A 204 -10.36 1.97 21.27
N PRO A 205 -10.82 3.15 21.69
CA PRO A 205 -10.34 4.40 21.15
C PRO A 205 -8.86 4.60 21.50
N ASP A 206 -8.06 4.91 20.49
CA ASP A 206 -6.67 5.28 20.67
C ASP A 206 -6.57 6.81 20.85
N PRO A 207 -6.09 7.32 22.00
CA PRO A 207 -5.93 8.75 22.25
C PRO A 207 -5.06 9.48 21.22
N SER A 208 -4.11 8.78 20.58
CA SER A 208 -3.27 9.36 19.52
C SER A 208 -4.05 9.78 18.27
N ASN A 209 -5.26 9.24 18.05
CA ASN A 209 -6.12 9.61 16.93
C ASN A 209 -6.69 11.05 17.05
N SER A 210 -6.69 11.64 18.23
CA SER A 210 -7.11 13.03 18.48
C SER A 210 -5.94 14.02 18.53
N ASP A 211 -4.69 13.56 18.42
CA ASP A 211 -3.52 14.42 18.50
C ASP A 211 -3.32 15.22 17.20
N LEU A 212 -3.61 16.51 17.26
CA LEU A 212 -3.51 17.45 16.15
C LEU A 212 -2.05 17.78 15.72
N ARG A 213 -1.05 17.30 16.44
CA ARG A 213 0.35 17.39 15.97
C ARG A 213 0.56 16.58 14.69
N PHE A 214 -0.24 15.55 14.48
CA PHE A 214 -0.19 14.74 13.26
C PHE A 214 -1.04 15.38 12.15
N GLY A 215 -0.39 15.71 11.03
CA GLY A 215 -1.04 16.37 9.90
C GLY A 215 -2.25 15.59 9.36
N ARG A 216 -2.22 14.25 9.47
CA ARG A 216 -3.34 13.39 9.07
C ARG A 216 -4.58 13.60 9.96
N ASN A 217 -4.40 13.72 11.28
CA ASN A 217 -5.50 13.99 12.20
C ASN A 217 -6.10 15.37 11.95
N ARG A 218 -5.26 16.37 11.62
CA ARG A 218 -5.75 17.71 11.22
C ARG A 218 -6.58 17.67 9.95
N ILE A 219 -6.14 16.97 8.92
CA ILE A 219 -6.95 16.83 7.70
C ILE A 219 -8.30 16.18 8.01
N ARG A 220 -8.30 15.15 8.84
CA ARG A 220 -9.51 14.43 9.25
C ARG A 220 -10.48 15.30 10.04
N GLN A 221 -9.97 16.11 10.97
CA GLN A 221 -10.81 16.87 11.92
C GLN A 221 -11.14 18.29 11.45
N ASP A 222 -10.21 18.94 10.75
CA ASP A 222 -10.33 20.35 10.39
C ASP A 222 -10.70 20.57 8.91
N VAL A 223 -10.26 19.71 8.01
CA VAL A 223 -10.36 19.94 6.55
C VAL A 223 -11.50 19.14 5.93
N LEU A 224 -11.50 17.81 6.12
CA LEU A 224 -12.52 16.94 5.50
C LEU A 224 -13.95 17.29 5.90
N PRO A 225 -14.28 17.63 7.18
CA PRO A 225 -15.64 18.02 7.54
C PRO A 225 -16.12 19.26 6.80
N VAL A 226 -15.25 20.25 6.61
CA VAL A 226 -15.59 21.47 5.84
C VAL A 226 -15.87 21.13 4.38
N LEU A 227 -15.04 20.28 3.77
CA LEU A 227 -15.25 19.83 2.40
C LEU A 227 -16.51 18.98 2.23
N GLU A 228 -16.86 18.16 3.22
CA GLU A 228 -18.11 17.39 3.21
C GLU A 228 -19.36 18.29 3.36
N ILE A 229 -19.29 19.38 4.11
CA ILE A 229 -20.35 20.38 4.19
C ILE A 229 -20.54 21.08 2.85
N LEU A 230 -19.45 21.48 2.19
CA LEU A 230 -19.49 22.14 0.89
C LEU A 230 -19.93 21.20 -0.23
N HIS A 231 -19.47 19.97 -0.21
CA HIS A 231 -19.72 18.97 -1.23
C HIS A 231 -19.93 17.57 -0.62
N PRO A 232 -21.13 17.24 -0.16
CA PRO A 232 -21.42 15.95 0.47
C PRO A 232 -20.94 14.75 -0.38
N GLY A 233 -20.24 13.79 0.25
CA GLY A 233 -19.62 12.64 -0.40
C GLY A 233 -18.28 12.95 -1.11
N CYS A 234 -17.64 14.08 -0.82
CA CYS A 234 -16.36 14.46 -1.44
C CYS A 234 -15.24 13.48 -1.06
N SER A 235 -15.17 12.98 0.17
CA SER A 235 -14.16 12.01 0.60
C SER A 235 -14.18 10.74 -0.23
N ARG A 236 -15.38 10.24 -0.57
CA ARG A 236 -15.55 9.08 -1.45
C ARG A 236 -15.06 9.39 -2.87
N ARG A 237 -15.45 10.55 -3.44
CA ARG A 237 -14.98 10.96 -4.77
C ARG A 237 -13.47 11.16 -4.83
N MET A 238 -12.85 11.68 -3.78
CA MET A 238 -11.40 11.79 -3.64
C MET A 238 -10.73 10.40 -3.62
N ALA A 239 -11.29 9.46 -2.88
CA ALA A 239 -10.80 8.09 -2.83
C ALA A 239 -10.90 7.39 -4.20
N GLU A 240 -12.02 7.60 -4.91
CA GLU A 240 -12.22 7.10 -6.28
C GLU A 240 -11.24 7.74 -7.27
N LEU A 241 -10.97 9.05 -7.14
CA LEU A 241 -9.97 9.74 -7.96
C LEU A 241 -8.57 9.13 -7.74
N SER A 242 -8.15 8.96 -6.49
CA SER A 242 -6.87 8.33 -6.14
C SER A 242 -6.76 6.91 -6.72
N GLU A 243 -7.84 6.13 -6.72
CA GLU A 243 -7.89 4.80 -7.33
C GLU A 243 -7.69 4.88 -8.85
N ARG A 244 -8.39 5.81 -9.54
CA ARG A 244 -8.21 6.01 -10.99
C ARG A 244 -6.79 6.42 -11.35
N VAL A 245 -6.19 7.33 -10.58
CA VAL A 245 -4.79 7.74 -10.78
C VAL A 245 -3.86 6.54 -10.64
N SER A 246 -4.06 5.69 -9.63
CA SER A 246 -3.28 4.46 -9.46
C SER A 246 -3.42 3.52 -10.68
N GLN A 247 -4.64 3.34 -11.20
CA GLN A 247 -4.88 2.50 -12.38
C GLN A 247 -4.20 3.04 -13.65
N VAL A 248 -4.24 4.36 -13.85
CA VAL A 248 -3.54 5.02 -14.96
C VAL A 248 -2.03 4.75 -14.87
N GLN A 249 -1.45 4.84 -13.67
CA GLN A 249 -0.04 4.56 -13.47
C GLN A 249 0.32 3.09 -13.71
N ASP A 250 -0.50 2.16 -13.26
CA ASP A 250 -0.27 0.73 -13.48
C ASP A 250 -0.31 0.40 -14.97
N THR A 251 -1.29 0.99 -15.70
CA THR A 251 -1.38 0.87 -17.16
C THR A 251 -0.15 1.47 -17.85
N GLN A 252 0.26 2.66 -17.42
CA GLN A 252 1.44 3.33 -17.95
C GLN A 252 2.71 2.50 -17.74
N SER A 253 2.90 1.95 -16.53
CA SER A 253 4.03 1.09 -16.21
C SER A 253 4.04 -0.20 -17.05
N ALA A 254 2.87 -0.81 -17.25
CA ALA A 254 2.74 -2.00 -18.11
C ALA A 254 3.11 -1.69 -19.58
N LEU A 255 2.64 -0.56 -20.12
CA LEU A 255 2.98 -0.11 -21.47
C LEU A 255 4.48 0.23 -21.61
N VAL A 256 5.08 0.86 -20.60
CA VAL A 256 6.52 1.13 -20.56
C VAL A 256 7.31 -0.18 -20.60
N ASN A 257 6.96 -1.16 -19.77
CA ASN A 257 7.64 -2.46 -19.75
C ASN A 257 7.52 -3.18 -21.10
N LEU A 258 6.32 -3.23 -21.68
CA LEU A 258 6.09 -3.83 -22.99
C LEU A 258 6.91 -3.12 -24.08
N SER A 259 6.98 -1.79 -24.05
CA SER A 259 7.78 -1.00 -24.99
C SER A 259 9.27 -1.25 -24.81
N LEU A 260 9.75 -1.36 -23.57
CA LEU A 260 11.14 -1.64 -23.26
C LEU A 260 11.56 -3.02 -23.77
N GLU A 261 10.71 -4.03 -23.66
CA GLU A 261 10.98 -5.37 -24.24
C GLU A 261 11.22 -5.31 -25.75
N GLN A 262 10.49 -4.46 -26.48
CA GLN A 262 10.64 -4.25 -27.91
C GLN A 262 11.86 -3.39 -28.28
N LEU A 263 12.27 -2.49 -27.38
CA LEU A 263 13.37 -1.56 -27.61
C LEU A 263 14.72 -2.12 -27.19
N LYS A 264 14.77 -3.07 -26.26
CA LYS A 264 16.00 -3.68 -25.76
C LYS A 264 16.70 -4.49 -26.83
N ARG A 265 18.03 -4.36 -26.86
CA ARG A 265 18.94 -5.24 -27.58
C ARG A 265 19.40 -6.38 -26.66
N GLN A 266 20.06 -7.39 -27.24
CA GLN A 266 20.62 -8.52 -26.48
C GLN A 266 21.66 -8.12 -25.44
N ASP A 267 22.37 -7.00 -25.67
CA ASP A 267 23.35 -6.40 -24.75
C ASP A 267 22.72 -5.50 -23.66
N GLY A 268 21.39 -5.38 -23.61
CA GLY A 268 20.67 -4.56 -22.65
C GLY A 268 20.54 -3.09 -23.03
N ALA A 269 21.20 -2.63 -24.08
CA ALA A 269 21.06 -1.27 -24.62
C ALA A 269 19.67 -1.06 -25.24
N LEU A 270 19.23 0.19 -25.32
CA LEU A 270 17.97 0.55 -26.02
C LEU A 270 18.23 1.04 -27.43
N ARG A 271 17.39 0.67 -28.38
CA ARG A 271 17.40 1.20 -29.75
C ARG A 271 16.94 2.65 -29.73
N ARG A 272 17.82 3.58 -30.17
CA ARG A 272 17.54 5.03 -30.14
C ARG A 272 16.57 5.49 -31.21
N PRO A 273 16.65 5.05 -32.50
CA PRO A 273 15.79 5.58 -33.56
C PRO A 273 14.28 5.47 -33.28
N PRO A 274 13.73 4.35 -32.76
CA PRO A 274 12.32 4.31 -32.39
C PRO A 274 11.97 5.26 -31.25
N MET A 275 12.87 5.46 -30.28
CA MET A 275 12.66 6.41 -29.18
C MET A 275 12.59 7.86 -29.68
N GLN A 276 13.36 8.22 -30.71
CA GLN A 276 13.36 9.56 -31.27
C GLN A 276 12.02 9.96 -31.91
N GLN A 277 11.21 8.99 -32.31
CA GLN A 277 9.88 9.22 -32.89
C GLN A 277 8.82 9.52 -31.81
N LEU A 278 9.13 9.24 -30.55
CA LEU A 278 8.20 9.46 -29.44
C LEU A 278 8.25 10.91 -28.93
N PRO A 279 7.15 11.42 -28.36
CA PRO A 279 7.16 12.68 -27.61
C PRO A 279 8.16 12.64 -26.44
N CYS A 280 8.69 13.80 -26.05
CA CYS A 280 9.67 13.92 -24.96
C CYS A 280 9.18 13.25 -23.67
N ALA A 281 7.92 13.45 -23.29
CA ALA A 281 7.33 12.83 -22.11
C ALA A 281 7.35 11.29 -22.17
N ALA A 282 7.07 10.68 -23.31
CA ALA A 282 7.13 9.23 -23.49
C ALA A 282 8.57 8.71 -23.41
N ARG A 283 9.53 9.40 -24.05
CA ARG A 283 10.97 9.06 -23.90
C ARG A 283 11.41 9.13 -22.45
N ARG A 284 10.99 10.16 -21.70
CA ARG A 284 11.29 10.31 -20.28
C ARG A 284 10.80 9.13 -19.46
N LEU A 285 9.57 8.67 -19.71
CA LEU A 285 9.01 7.51 -19.03
C LEU A 285 9.76 6.21 -19.34
N LEU A 286 10.12 5.99 -20.60
CA LEU A 286 10.92 4.83 -21.01
C LEU A 286 12.31 4.85 -20.39
N LEU A 287 12.99 6.01 -20.39
CA LEU A 287 14.29 6.15 -19.73
C LEU A 287 14.18 5.90 -18.23
N HIS A 288 13.18 6.49 -17.56
CA HIS A 288 12.97 6.27 -16.14
C HIS A 288 12.77 4.78 -15.82
N GLY A 289 11.86 4.10 -16.52
CA GLY A 289 11.60 2.67 -16.31
C GLY A 289 12.84 1.80 -16.58
N TRP A 290 13.57 2.09 -17.66
CA TRP A 290 14.78 1.34 -18.01
C TRP A 290 15.92 1.57 -17.00
N LEU A 291 16.19 2.82 -16.61
CA LEU A 291 17.23 3.16 -15.62
C LEU A 291 16.90 2.60 -14.23
N HIS A 292 15.63 2.65 -13.84
CA HIS A 292 15.16 2.03 -12.59
C HIS A 292 15.40 0.51 -12.59
N ALA A 293 15.10 -0.18 -13.69
CA ALA A 293 15.36 -1.62 -13.86
C ALA A 293 16.86 -1.97 -13.81
N GLN A 294 17.75 -1.00 -14.11
CA GLN A 294 19.21 -1.11 -13.96
C GLN A 294 19.75 -0.71 -12.59
N GLY A 295 18.85 -0.51 -11.59
CA GLY A 295 19.21 -0.14 -10.23
C GLY A 295 19.50 1.36 -10.00
N LEU A 296 19.23 2.22 -10.97
CA LEU A 296 19.37 3.68 -10.87
C LEU A 296 18.04 4.32 -10.45
N ALA A 297 17.79 4.38 -9.14
CA ALA A 297 16.51 4.85 -8.60
C ALA A 297 16.41 6.36 -8.33
N SER A 298 17.48 7.15 -8.47
CA SER A 298 17.57 8.49 -7.88
C SER A 298 17.80 9.65 -8.86
N LEU A 299 17.29 9.57 -10.09
CA LEU A 299 17.35 10.72 -11.01
C LEU A 299 16.18 11.68 -10.72
N THR A 300 16.50 12.99 -10.65
CA THR A 300 15.47 14.04 -10.53
C THR A 300 14.66 14.17 -11.82
N ALA A 301 13.45 14.75 -11.71
CA ALA A 301 12.61 15.02 -12.88
C ALA A 301 13.35 15.88 -13.93
N THR A 302 14.12 16.87 -13.48
CA THR A 302 14.94 17.75 -14.33
C THR A 302 16.02 16.96 -15.06
N GLN A 303 16.74 16.07 -14.38
CA GLN A 303 17.77 15.22 -15.00
C GLN A 303 17.17 14.28 -16.06
N LEU A 304 16.02 13.69 -15.78
CA LEU A 304 15.30 12.83 -16.75
C LEU A 304 14.83 13.62 -17.97
N GLU A 305 14.36 14.86 -17.78
CA GLU A 305 13.97 15.76 -18.86
C GLU A 305 15.15 16.11 -19.76
N GLU A 306 16.29 16.51 -19.17
CA GLU A 306 17.51 16.81 -19.89
C GLU A 306 18.02 15.61 -20.71
N LEU A 307 18.05 14.40 -20.09
CA LEU A 307 18.44 13.17 -20.78
C LEU A 307 17.49 12.83 -21.93
N SER A 308 16.17 12.93 -21.68
CA SER A 308 15.14 12.68 -22.67
C SER A 308 15.26 13.62 -23.87
N THR A 309 15.65 14.87 -23.63
CA THR A 309 15.91 15.85 -24.68
C THR A 309 17.19 15.51 -25.45
N ALA A 310 18.28 15.17 -24.74
CA ALA A 310 19.59 14.88 -25.34
C ALA A 310 19.58 13.64 -26.25
N ILE A 311 18.77 12.62 -25.92
CA ILE A 311 18.60 11.42 -26.79
C ILE A 311 17.54 11.62 -27.89
N GLY A 312 16.89 12.77 -27.93
CA GLY A 312 15.79 13.11 -28.84
C GLY A 312 16.20 13.21 -30.30
N PRO A 313 15.24 13.58 -31.21
CA PRO A 313 15.51 13.77 -32.61
C PRO A 313 16.49 14.92 -32.84
N HIS A 314 17.33 14.81 -33.88
CA HIS A 314 18.31 15.83 -34.31
C HIS A 314 19.42 16.13 -33.27
N GLN A 315 19.51 15.37 -32.19
CA GLN A 315 20.57 15.51 -31.20
C GLN A 315 21.78 14.65 -31.56
N PRO A 316 23.02 15.16 -31.40
CA PRO A 316 24.23 14.40 -31.68
C PRO A 316 24.40 13.22 -30.69
N PRO A 317 25.25 12.25 -31.02
CA PRO A 317 25.76 11.31 -30.03
C PRO A 317 26.43 12.02 -28.86
N GLY A 318 26.38 11.43 -27.68
CA GLY A 318 26.93 12.04 -26.48
C GLY A 318 26.92 11.10 -25.28
N GLU A 319 27.33 11.67 -24.15
CA GLU A 319 27.35 10.94 -22.89
C GLU A 319 27.00 11.84 -21.71
N ARG A 320 26.55 11.23 -20.61
CA ARG A 320 26.28 11.92 -19.32
C ARG A 320 26.69 11.03 -18.15
N HIS A 321 27.43 11.62 -17.23
CA HIS A 321 27.74 10.97 -15.94
C HIS A 321 26.53 11.02 -15.03
N LEU A 322 26.22 9.88 -14.41
CA LEU A 322 25.10 9.70 -13.49
C LEU A 322 25.62 9.33 -12.09
N THR A 323 24.74 9.34 -11.11
CA THR A 323 25.04 8.90 -9.75
C THR A 323 25.45 7.43 -9.71
N GLY A 324 26.22 7.00 -8.69
CA GLY A 324 26.58 5.59 -8.50
C GLY A 324 27.67 5.08 -9.47
N ARG A 325 28.55 5.95 -9.94
CA ARG A 325 29.60 5.61 -10.92
C ARG A 325 29.06 5.03 -12.23
N LYS A 326 27.87 5.46 -12.64
CA LYS A 326 27.27 5.06 -13.92
C LYS A 326 27.48 6.17 -14.96
N ARG A 327 27.58 5.75 -16.22
CA ARG A 327 27.63 6.63 -17.39
C ARG A 327 26.57 6.22 -18.39
N LEU A 328 25.69 7.14 -18.77
CA LEU A 328 24.78 6.98 -19.89
C LEU A 328 25.49 7.46 -21.15
N HIS A 329 25.60 6.60 -22.13
CA HIS A 329 26.17 6.91 -23.44
C HIS A 329 25.14 6.65 -24.52
N TRP A 330 25.07 7.53 -25.55
CA TRP A 330 24.17 7.31 -26.69
C TRP A 330 24.89 7.60 -28.00
N SER A 331 24.73 6.69 -28.92
CA SER A 331 25.15 6.80 -30.32
C SER A 331 23.97 7.24 -31.20
N ARG A 332 24.11 7.12 -32.53
CA ARG A 332 23.00 7.31 -33.45
C ARG A 332 21.93 6.23 -33.29
N ASP A 333 22.33 5.01 -32.96
CA ASP A 333 21.50 3.80 -33.04
C ASP A 333 21.04 3.25 -31.68
N TRP A 334 21.76 3.55 -30.59
CA TRP A 334 21.50 2.97 -29.28
C TRP A 334 21.80 3.94 -28.11
N VAL A 335 21.20 3.60 -26.96
CA VAL A 335 21.44 4.21 -25.65
C VAL A 335 21.87 3.10 -24.70
N GLN A 336 22.98 3.27 -23.99
CA GLN A 336 23.60 2.27 -23.13
C GLN A 336 24.00 2.88 -21.79
N LEU A 337 23.88 2.05 -20.74
CA LEU A 337 24.38 2.36 -19.40
C LEU A 337 25.62 1.52 -19.13
N GLU A 338 26.68 2.16 -18.69
CA GLU A 338 27.98 1.53 -18.40
C GLU A 338 28.42 1.82 -16.97
N ASP A 339 29.13 0.86 -16.37
CA ASP A 339 29.85 1.11 -15.11
C ASP A 339 31.13 1.89 -15.42
N ARG A 340 31.40 2.90 -14.63
CA ARG A 340 32.65 3.65 -14.73
C ARG A 340 33.76 2.83 -14.07
N SER A 341 34.78 2.50 -14.83
CA SER A 341 36.04 1.94 -14.35
C SER A 341 36.69 2.80 -13.29
#